data_966461f6ceadb19b525b99a5cede2bba
#
_entry.id   966461f6ceadb19b525b99a5cede2bba
#
_cell.length_a   1.000
_cell.length_b   1.000
_cell.length_c   1.000
_cell.angle_alpha   90.00
_cell.angle_beta   90.00
_cell.angle_gamma   90.00
#
_symmetry.space_group_name_H-M   'P 1'
#
loop_
_entity.id
_entity.type
_entity.pdbx_description
1 polymer ?
#
loop_
_entity_poly.entity_id
_entity_poly.type
_entity_poly.pdbx_seq_one_letter_code
_entity_poly.pdbx_strand_id
1 'polypeptide(L)'
;MKTSKASPKTFVALYWLSLSLYIFSVIFDYPTTQAIGIVFMIPFLALATNSKKEVVNGYFYILFMAWIGDVLLLAEKPSTTFSAVISYWGNLLAISALLQRKLVDSMLSQIQKKEGVYALLGLGIAILSIIVIIEPYAGIIIIPVIFYGITLTLAGILSFITYSKSKTIQNQNLIFGYVFMCLSAITKAIEIIYFDNNYYFFWNPLLYALGHYYFYLYFTYLSKQNHEI
;
A
#
# COMPACT_ATOMS: atom_id res chain seq x y z
N MET A 1 -20.60 -33.97 -1.55
CA MET A 1 -20.20 -33.06 -0.50
C MET A 1 -20.11 -31.65 -1.08
N LYS A 2 -21.01 -30.72 -0.72
CA LYS A 2 -20.84 -29.29 -1.04
C LYS A 2 -19.74 -28.75 -0.13
N THR A 3 -18.54 -28.55 -0.67
CA THR A 3 -17.49 -27.82 0.04
C THR A 3 -17.98 -26.40 0.27
N SER A 4 -18.29 -26.06 1.52
CA SER A 4 -18.65 -24.71 1.92
C SER A 4 -17.44 -23.82 1.61
N LYS A 5 -17.50 -23.04 0.54
CA LYS A 5 -16.46 -22.03 0.26
C LYS A 5 -16.49 -21.01 1.38
N ALA A 6 -15.35 -20.82 2.05
CA ALA A 6 -15.21 -19.81 3.09
C ALA A 6 -15.62 -18.42 2.52
N SER A 7 -16.30 -17.64 3.35
CA SER A 7 -16.82 -16.33 2.92
C SER A 7 -15.70 -15.29 2.82
N PRO A 8 -15.80 -14.27 1.95
CA PRO A 8 -14.85 -13.16 1.91
C PRO A 8 -14.68 -12.50 3.28
N LYS A 9 -15.73 -12.44 4.09
CA LYS A 9 -15.69 -11.88 5.45
C LYS A 9 -14.77 -12.67 6.39
N THR A 10 -14.76 -13.99 6.25
CA THR A 10 -13.86 -14.86 7.04
C THR A 10 -12.38 -14.52 6.75
N PHE A 11 -12.02 -14.37 5.49
CA PHE A 11 -10.64 -14.03 5.12
C PHE A 11 -10.25 -12.61 5.54
N VAL A 12 -11.17 -11.64 5.48
CA VAL A 12 -10.95 -10.31 6.04
C VAL A 12 -10.76 -10.35 7.55
N ALA A 13 -11.52 -11.18 8.27
CA ALA A 13 -11.31 -11.37 9.70
C ALA A 13 -9.93 -11.98 10.00
N LEU A 14 -9.47 -12.97 9.21
CA LEU A 14 -8.14 -13.55 9.31
C LEU A 14 -7.03 -12.54 8.98
N TYR A 15 -7.25 -11.64 8.04
CA TYR A 15 -6.36 -10.53 7.75
C TYR A 15 -6.12 -9.64 8.98
N TRP A 16 -7.21 -9.20 9.64
CA TRP A 16 -7.13 -8.37 10.85
C TRP A 16 -6.55 -9.15 12.04
N LEU A 17 -6.84 -10.44 12.15
CA LEU A 17 -6.25 -11.31 13.17
C LEU A 17 -4.73 -11.43 12.97
N SER A 18 -4.25 -11.58 11.73
CA SER A 18 -2.81 -11.61 11.41
C SER A 18 -2.11 -10.32 11.77
N LEU A 19 -2.75 -9.17 11.50
CA LEU A 19 -2.24 -7.87 11.93
C LEU A 19 -2.16 -7.77 13.45
N SER A 20 -3.23 -8.18 14.16
CA SER A 20 -3.25 -8.16 15.63
C SER A 20 -2.16 -9.05 16.21
N LEU A 21 -1.95 -10.23 15.61
CA LEU A 21 -0.87 -11.14 16.00
C LEU A 21 0.51 -10.51 15.77
N TYR A 22 0.71 -9.84 14.63
CA TYR A 22 1.94 -9.12 14.33
C TYR A 22 2.19 -8.01 15.37
N ILE A 23 1.21 -7.13 15.62
CA ILE A 23 1.35 -6.02 16.58
C ILE A 23 1.64 -6.55 17.97
N PHE A 24 0.89 -7.58 18.41
CA PHE A 24 1.12 -8.23 19.72
C PHE A 24 2.56 -8.76 19.82
N SER A 25 3.04 -9.43 18.79
CA SER A 25 4.39 -10.02 18.80
C SER A 25 5.50 -8.97 18.78
N VAL A 26 5.28 -7.80 18.15
CA VAL A 26 6.20 -6.66 18.23
C VAL A 26 6.28 -6.10 19.66
N ILE A 27 5.12 -5.97 20.33
CA ILE A 27 5.07 -5.42 21.71
C ILE A 27 5.75 -6.36 22.70
N PHE A 28 5.61 -7.66 22.53
CA PHE A 28 6.12 -8.68 23.47
C PHE A 28 7.43 -9.35 23.03
N ASP A 29 8.03 -8.89 21.93
CA ASP A 29 9.30 -9.39 21.37
C ASP A 29 9.26 -10.90 21.04
N TYR A 30 8.23 -11.32 20.29
CA TYR A 30 8.09 -12.69 19.79
C TYR A 30 8.39 -12.78 18.27
N PRO A 31 9.65 -12.91 17.83
CA PRO A 31 10.04 -12.77 16.41
C PRO A 31 9.38 -13.84 15.51
N THR A 32 9.24 -15.08 15.98
CA THR A 32 8.56 -16.13 15.20
C THR A 32 7.09 -15.80 14.95
N THR A 33 6.38 -15.31 15.96
CA THR A 33 4.97 -14.94 15.87
C THR A 33 4.80 -13.69 14.98
N GLN A 34 5.75 -12.77 15.05
CA GLN A 34 5.83 -11.60 14.18
C GLN A 34 5.95 -12.02 12.71
N ALA A 35 6.86 -12.94 12.40
CA ALA A 35 7.02 -13.46 11.04
C ALA A 35 5.74 -14.14 10.53
N ILE A 36 5.06 -14.93 11.35
CA ILE A 36 3.77 -15.55 11.00
C ILE A 36 2.72 -14.48 10.70
N GLY A 37 2.60 -13.46 11.56
CA GLY A 37 1.61 -12.39 11.39
C GLY A 37 1.76 -11.68 10.05
N ILE A 38 2.98 -11.24 9.70
CA ILE A 38 3.23 -10.48 8.47
C ILE A 38 3.10 -11.35 7.21
N VAL A 39 3.62 -12.59 7.23
CA VAL A 39 3.58 -13.50 6.08
C VAL A 39 2.17 -13.86 5.65
N PHE A 40 1.24 -14.02 6.59
CA PHE A 40 -0.14 -14.41 6.29
C PHE A 40 -1.09 -13.25 6.06
N MET A 41 -0.75 -12.03 6.44
CA MET A 41 -1.61 -10.86 6.33
C MET A 41 -2.08 -10.63 4.87
N ILE A 42 -1.17 -10.40 3.94
CA ILE A 42 -1.52 -10.14 2.53
C ILE A 42 -2.15 -11.35 1.84
N PRO A 43 -1.68 -12.60 2.01
CA PRO A 43 -2.38 -13.79 1.49
C PRO A 43 -3.84 -13.90 1.91
N PHE A 44 -4.20 -13.59 3.15
CA PHE A 44 -5.62 -13.60 3.54
C PHE A 44 -6.43 -12.54 2.80
N LEU A 45 -5.87 -11.36 2.54
CA LEU A 45 -6.51 -10.34 1.73
C LEU A 45 -6.67 -10.79 0.27
N ALA A 46 -5.68 -11.50 -0.27
CA ALA A 46 -5.75 -12.12 -1.60
C ALA A 46 -6.84 -13.21 -1.67
N LEU A 47 -6.96 -14.05 -0.65
CA LEU A 47 -8.02 -15.04 -0.56
C LEU A 47 -9.41 -14.40 -0.42
N ALA A 48 -9.54 -13.31 0.35
CA ALA A 48 -10.76 -12.52 0.43
C ALA A 48 -11.16 -11.97 -0.96
N THR A 49 -10.17 -11.50 -1.71
CA THR A 49 -10.33 -11.02 -3.08
C THR A 49 -10.78 -12.14 -4.01
N ASN A 50 -10.09 -13.30 -3.99
CA ASN A 50 -10.43 -14.46 -4.82
C ASN A 50 -11.81 -15.05 -4.53
N SER A 51 -12.30 -14.87 -3.29
CA SER A 51 -13.63 -15.34 -2.90
C SER A 51 -14.76 -14.48 -3.50
N LYS A 52 -14.47 -13.29 -4.03
CA LYS A 52 -15.38 -12.46 -4.80
C LYS A 52 -15.30 -12.88 -6.27
N LYS A 53 -16.45 -13.11 -6.92
CA LYS A 53 -16.52 -13.58 -8.31
C LYS A 53 -15.90 -12.60 -9.32
N GLU A 54 -15.70 -11.38 -8.92
CA GLU A 54 -15.34 -10.26 -9.78
C GLU A 54 -14.15 -9.51 -9.16
N VAL A 55 -13.00 -9.54 -9.82
CA VAL A 55 -11.78 -8.87 -9.38
C VAL A 55 -11.17 -8.11 -10.54
N VAL A 56 -10.69 -6.91 -10.30
CA VAL A 56 -9.94 -6.14 -11.30
C VAL A 56 -8.67 -6.89 -11.67
N ASN A 57 -8.52 -7.22 -12.95
CA ASN A 57 -7.29 -7.82 -13.45
C ASN A 57 -6.07 -6.96 -13.08
N GLY A 58 -5.08 -7.56 -12.48
CA GLY A 58 -3.87 -6.87 -12.00
C GLY A 58 -3.87 -6.58 -10.49
N TYR A 59 -5.00 -6.62 -9.77
CA TYR A 59 -5.00 -6.40 -8.33
C TYR A 59 -4.26 -7.51 -7.56
N PHE A 60 -4.30 -8.75 -8.04
CA PHE A 60 -3.50 -9.84 -7.47
C PHE A 60 -1.99 -9.59 -7.59
N TYR A 61 -1.54 -8.96 -8.69
CA TYR A 61 -0.14 -8.58 -8.85
C TYR A 61 0.27 -7.53 -7.80
N ILE A 62 -0.62 -6.58 -7.50
CA ILE A 62 -0.40 -5.58 -6.44
C ILE A 62 -0.19 -6.29 -5.09
N LEU A 63 -1.10 -7.20 -4.71
CA LEU A 63 -1.01 -7.95 -3.47
C LEU A 63 0.23 -8.85 -3.44
N PHE A 64 0.57 -9.50 -4.54
CA PHE A 64 1.74 -10.36 -4.65
C PHE A 64 3.05 -9.58 -4.45
N MET A 65 3.19 -8.40 -5.07
CA MET A 65 4.37 -7.55 -4.87
C MET A 65 4.47 -7.04 -3.44
N ALA A 66 3.36 -6.67 -2.81
CA ALA A 66 3.35 -6.29 -1.40
C ALA A 66 3.83 -7.45 -0.51
N TRP A 67 3.30 -8.65 -0.72
CA TRP A 67 3.68 -9.85 0.02
C TRP A 67 5.15 -10.22 -0.13
N ILE A 68 5.71 -10.14 -1.36
CA ILE A 68 7.15 -10.36 -1.57
C ILE A 68 7.97 -9.36 -0.74
N GLY A 69 7.57 -8.08 -0.75
CA GLY A 69 8.23 -7.06 0.06
C GLY A 69 8.24 -7.39 1.54
N ASP A 70 7.09 -7.81 2.08
CA ASP A 70 6.93 -8.21 3.47
C ASP A 70 7.84 -9.40 3.85
N VAL A 71 7.86 -10.43 3.01
CA VAL A 71 8.71 -11.64 3.23
C VAL A 71 10.20 -11.30 3.16
N LEU A 72 10.61 -10.45 2.22
CA LEU A 72 12.01 -10.04 2.08
C LEU A 72 12.51 -9.23 3.27
N LEU A 73 11.65 -8.43 3.90
CA LEU A 73 12.04 -7.66 5.11
C LEU A 73 12.33 -8.55 6.31
N LEU A 74 11.75 -9.75 6.40
CA LEU A 74 12.01 -10.68 7.51
C LEU A 74 13.46 -11.20 7.56
N ALA A 75 14.18 -11.11 6.46
CA ALA A 75 15.57 -11.59 6.43
C ALA A 75 16.58 -10.59 7.04
N GLU A 76 16.15 -9.35 7.34
CA GLU A 76 16.92 -8.27 8.02
C GLU A 76 18.33 -8.02 7.42
N LYS A 77 18.51 -8.30 6.12
CA LYS A 77 19.77 -8.07 5.41
C LYS A 77 19.67 -6.86 4.49
N PRO A 78 20.74 -6.06 4.32
CA PRO A 78 20.71 -4.91 3.42
C PRO A 78 20.29 -5.24 1.99
N SER A 79 20.70 -6.40 1.45
CA SER A 79 20.33 -6.86 0.11
C SER A 79 18.84 -7.21 0.00
N THR A 80 18.26 -7.83 1.02
CA THR A 80 16.83 -8.16 1.06
C THR A 80 15.98 -6.92 1.30
N THR A 81 16.45 -5.96 2.10
CA THR A 81 15.79 -4.66 2.28
C THR A 81 15.75 -3.88 0.96
N PHE A 82 16.85 -3.85 0.19
CA PHE A 82 16.88 -3.27 -1.15
C PHE A 82 15.82 -3.90 -2.07
N SER A 83 15.78 -5.24 -2.11
CA SER A 83 14.81 -6.00 -2.92
C SER A 83 13.37 -5.80 -2.45
N ALA A 84 13.15 -5.64 -1.14
CA ALA A 84 11.83 -5.33 -0.58
C ALA A 84 11.33 -3.95 -1.04
N VAL A 85 12.18 -2.91 -1.02
CA VAL A 85 11.81 -1.58 -1.49
C VAL A 85 11.47 -1.61 -2.99
N ILE A 86 12.21 -2.36 -3.80
CA ILE A 86 11.88 -2.56 -5.22
C ILE A 86 10.51 -3.24 -5.38
N SER A 87 10.20 -4.23 -4.54
CA SER A 87 8.91 -4.92 -4.57
C SER A 87 7.75 -3.98 -4.22
N TYR A 88 7.91 -3.17 -3.18
CA TYR A 88 6.92 -2.14 -2.84
C TYR A 88 6.78 -1.06 -3.92
N TRP A 89 7.88 -0.69 -4.57
CA TRP A 89 7.82 0.18 -5.74
C TRP A 89 7.02 -0.45 -6.88
N GLY A 90 7.26 -1.75 -7.19
CA GLY A 90 6.47 -2.51 -8.17
C GLY A 90 4.96 -2.55 -7.82
N ASN A 91 4.62 -2.68 -6.54
CA ASN A 91 3.24 -2.58 -6.05
C ASN A 91 2.62 -1.20 -6.41
N LEU A 92 3.29 -0.09 -6.11
CA LEU A 92 2.81 1.26 -6.40
C LEU A 92 2.73 1.56 -7.91
N LEU A 93 3.68 1.05 -8.70
CA LEU A 93 3.64 1.14 -10.15
C LEU A 93 2.41 0.44 -10.71
N ALA A 94 2.07 -0.73 -10.21
CA ALA A 94 0.89 -1.47 -10.64
C ALA A 94 -0.41 -0.73 -10.28
N ILE A 95 -0.50 -0.15 -9.06
CA ILE A 95 -1.63 0.71 -8.66
C ILE A 95 -1.75 1.90 -9.63
N SER A 96 -0.64 2.61 -9.87
CA SER A 96 -0.61 3.77 -10.76
C SER A 96 -1.03 3.41 -12.18
N ALA A 97 -0.55 2.29 -12.72
CA ALA A 97 -0.91 1.80 -14.06
C ALA A 97 -2.40 1.45 -14.17
N LEU A 98 -2.98 0.83 -13.15
CA LEU A 98 -4.42 0.53 -13.14
C LEU A 98 -5.28 1.79 -13.07
N LEU A 99 -4.85 2.81 -12.33
CA LEU A 99 -5.53 4.09 -12.25
C LEU A 99 -5.39 4.90 -13.54
N GLN A 100 -4.19 4.93 -14.13
CA GLN A 100 -3.91 5.65 -15.37
C GLN A 100 -4.78 5.16 -16.53
N ARG A 101 -4.98 3.86 -16.69
CA ARG A 101 -5.84 3.29 -17.75
C ARG A 101 -7.27 3.86 -17.76
N LYS A 102 -7.76 4.34 -16.61
CA LYS A 102 -9.10 4.93 -16.46
C LYS A 102 -9.13 6.45 -16.66
N LEU A 103 -7.98 7.11 -16.67
CA LEU A 103 -7.89 8.58 -16.53
C LEU A 103 -7.22 9.30 -17.68
N VAL A 104 -6.69 8.58 -18.72
CA VAL A 104 -5.80 9.14 -19.77
C VAL A 104 -6.34 10.44 -20.36
N ASP A 105 -7.63 10.51 -20.70
CA ASP A 105 -8.21 11.68 -21.40
C ASP A 105 -8.50 12.89 -20.48
N SER A 106 -8.46 12.70 -19.18
CA SER A 106 -8.86 13.75 -18.22
C SER A 106 -7.73 14.25 -17.32
N MET A 107 -6.59 13.58 -17.36
CA MET A 107 -5.47 13.86 -16.47
C MET A 107 -4.90 15.26 -16.73
N LEU A 108 -4.67 15.62 -17.99
CA LEU A 108 -4.10 16.91 -18.40
C LEU A 108 -5.01 18.09 -18.02
N SER A 109 -6.33 17.98 -18.23
CA SER A 109 -7.26 19.06 -17.90
C SER A 109 -7.44 19.29 -16.41
N GLN A 110 -7.20 18.27 -15.57
CA GLN A 110 -7.32 18.36 -14.12
C GLN A 110 -6.02 18.86 -13.45
N ILE A 111 -4.85 18.48 -13.99
CA ILE A 111 -3.55 19.02 -13.53
C ILE A 111 -3.45 20.53 -13.79
N GLN A 112 -4.12 21.05 -14.81
CA GLN A 112 -4.17 22.47 -15.09
C GLN A 112 -5.02 23.28 -14.11
N LYS A 113 -5.85 22.65 -13.27
CA LYS A 113 -6.57 23.36 -12.20
C LYS A 113 -5.62 23.71 -11.07
N LYS A 114 -5.73 24.93 -10.55
CA LYS A 114 -4.89 25.46 -9.44
C LYS A 114 -4.78 24.48 -8.27
N GLU A 115 -5.88 23.82 -7.92
CA GLU A 115 -5.95 22.83 -6.85
C GLU A 115 -5.07 21.58 -7.11
N GLY A 116 -5.04 21.12 -8.35
CA GLY A 116 -4.17 20.00 -8.77
C GLY A 116 -2.70 20.38 -8.71
N VAL A 117 -2.34 21.61 -9.09
CA VAL A 117 -0.97 22.13 -9.01
C VAL A 117 -0.52 22.24 -7.56
N TYR A 118 -1.37 22.77 -6.65
CA TYR A 118 -1.03 22.87 -5.23
C TYR A 118 -0.88 21.49 -4.56
N ALA A 119 -1.74 20.53 -4.91
CA ALA A 119 -1.62 19.15 -4.42
C ALA A 119 -0.30 18.50 -4.89
N LEU A 120 0.09 18.70 -6.14
CA LEU A 120 1.37 18.27 -6.73
C LEU A 120 2.57 18.87 -5.99
N LEU A 121 2.55 20.19 -5.80
CA LEU A 121 3.63 20.90 -5.10
C LEU A 121 3.75 20.42 -3.64
N GLY A 122 2.63 20.32 -2.92
CA GLY A 122 2.61 19.86 -1.53
C GLY A 122 3.16 18.43 -1.38
N LEU A 123 2.71 17.51 -2.23
CA LEU A 123 3.20 16.13 -2.27
C LEU A 123 4.69 16.06 -2.67
N GLY A 124 5.09 16.81 -3.68
CA GLY A 124 6.47 16.88 -4.12
C GLY A 124 7.40 17.38 -3.02
N ILE A 125 7.02 18.45 -2.32
CA ILE A 125 7.78 18.99 -1.18
C ILE A 125 7.87 17.94 -0.06
N ALA A 126 6.77 17.30 0.32
CA ALA A 126 6.76 16.28 1.37
C ALA A 126 7.71 15.12 1.05
N ILE A 127 7.70 14.63 -0.18
CA ILE A 127 8.57 13.52 -0.62
C ILE A 127 10.03 13.96 -0.70
N LEU A 128 10.33 15.14 -1.24
CA LEU A 128 11.68 15.68 -1.27
C LEU A 128 12.22 15.84 0.16
N SER A 129 11.40 16.32 1.09
CA SER A 129 11.80 16.42 2.51
C SER A 129 12.14 15.05 3.09
N ILE A 130 11.35 14.02 2.82
CA ILE A 130 11.63 12.65 3.27
C ILE A 130 12.94 12.13 2.66
N ILE A 131 13.17 12.33 1.37
CA ILE A 131 14.39 11.90 0.67
C ILE A 131 15.62 12.56 1.28
N VAL A 132 15.58 13.88 1.49
CA VAL A 132 16.69 14.64 2.10
C VAL A 132 16.97 14.17 3.54
N ILE A 133 15.93 13.83 4.30
CA ILE A 133 16.08 13.33 5.67
C ILE A 133 16.68 11.92 5.70
N ILE A 134 16.32 11.05 4.75
CA ILE A 134 16.77 9.65 4.71
C ILE A 134 18.15 9.52 4.04
N GLU A 135 18.51 10.41 3.13
CA GLU A 135 19.73 10.30 2.30
C GLU A 135 21.00 9.98 3.12
N PRO A 136 21.30 10.62 4.25
CA PRO A 136 22.49 10.32 5.03
C PRO A 136 22.56 8.90 5.60
N TYR A 137 21.41 8.23 5.72
CA TYR A 137 21.26 6.91 6.37
C TYR A 137 21.00 5.78 5.38
N ALA A 138 20.58 6.10 4.18
CA ALA A 138 20.05 5.10 3.24
C ALA A 138 21.11 4.41 2.37
N GLY A 139 22.31 5.00 2.22
CA GLY A 139 23.33 4.42 1.36
C GLY A 139 22.80 4.07 -0.04
N ILE A 140 23.06 2.85 -0.53
CA ILE A 140 22.60 2.39 -1.85
C ILE A 140 21.07 2.27 -1.96
N ILE A 141 20.36 2.17 -0.84
CA ILE A 141 18.89 2.06 -0.81
C ILE A 141 18.23 3.37 -1.25
N ILE A 142 18.95 4.50 -1.24
CA ILE A 142 18.40 5.81 -1.64
C ILE A 142 17.81 5.79 -3.05
N ILE A 143 18.41 5.04 -3.99
CA ILE A 143 17.95 4.99 -5.38
C ILE A 143 16.52 4.44 -5.50
N PRO A 144 16.21 3.21 -5.01
CA PRO A 144 14.84 2.71 -5.04
C PRO A 144 13.88 3.52 -4.17
N VAL A 145 14.33 4.17 -3.09
CA VAL A 145 13.51 5.07 -2.28
C VAL A 145 13.06 6.30 -3.07
N ILE A 146 13.95 6.90 -3.87
CA ILE A 146 13.60 8.03 -4.76
C ILE A 146 12.51 7.60 -5.77
N PHE A 147 12.71 6.48 -6.45
CA PHE A 147 11.72 5.98 -7.42
C PHE A 147 10.39 5.62 -6.75
N TYR A 148 10.44 5.01 -5.56
CA TYR A 148 9.27 4.76 -4.73
C TYR A 148 8.52 6.06 -4.41
N GLY A 149 9.22 7.10 -3.95
CA GLY A 149 8.65 8.40 -3.62
C GLY A 149 8.00 9.09 -4.82
N ILE A 150 8.66 9.09 -5.98
CA ILE A 150 8.10 9.64 -7.24
C ILE A 150 6.81 8.90 -7.61
N THR A 151 6.82 7.57 -7.54
CA THR A 151 5.66 6.75 -7.88
C THR A 151 4.53 6.91 -6.86
N LEU A 152 4.86 7.06 -5.58
CA LEU A 152 3.91 7.35 -4.53
C LEU A 152 3.21 8.70 -4.78
N THR A 153 3.96 9.74 -5.19
CA THR A 153 3.38 11.03 -5.61
C THR A 153 2.42 10.86 -6.78
N LEU A 154 2.83 10.14 -7.81
CA LEU A 154 1.99 9.87 -8.98
C LEU A 154 0.70 9.14 -8.60
N ALA A 155 0.78 8.10 -7.78
CA ALA A 155 -0.39 7.36 -7.28
C ALA A 155 -1.36 8.28 -6.51
N GLY A 156 -0.83 9.21 -5.71
CA GLY A 156 -1.62 10.20 -4.98
C GLY A 156 -2.36 11.15 -5.90
N ILE A 157 -1.69 11.68 -6.91
CA ILE A 157 -2.29 12.56 -7.91
C ILE A 157 -3.42 11.84 -8.64
N LEU A 158 -3.18 10.60 -9.10
CA LEU A 158 -4.17 9.79 -9.79
C LEU A 158 -5.37 9.49 -8.90
N SER A 159 -5.13 9.21 -7.62
CA SER A 159 -6.20 8.97 -6.62
C SER A 159 -7.04 10.23 -6.40
N PHE A 160 -6.40 11.38 -6.26
CA PHE A 160 -7.09 12.67 -6.11
C PHE A 160 -7.91 13.05 -7.35
N ILE A 161 -7.36 12.88 -8.56
CA ILE A 161 -8.07 13.12 -9.83
C ILE A 161 -9.29 12.20 -9.92
N THR A 162 -9.13 10.92 -9.57
CA THR A 162 -10.23 9.95 -9.59
C THR A 162 -11.36 10.39 -8.66
N TYR A 163 -11.03 10.82 -7.44
CA TYR A 163 -12.02 11.33 -6.49
C TYR A 163 -12.66 12.64 -6.93
N SER A 164 -11.87 13.57 -7.47
CA SER A 164 -12.37 14.87 -7.93
C SER A 164 -13.37 14.76 -9.08
N LYS A 165 -13.21 13.73 -9.93
CA LYS A 165 -14.16 13.43 -11.01
C LYS A 165 -15.51 12.91 -10.50
N SER A 166 -15.45 12.06 -9.49
CA SER A 166 -16.64 11.40 -8.95
C SER A 166 -16.45 11.17 -7.45
N LYS A 167 -17.13 11.98 -6.64
CA LYS A 167 -17.07 11.95 -5.16
C LYS A 167 -17.89 10.78 -4.60
N THR A 168 -17.57 9.57 -5.01
CA THR A 168 -18.21 8.35 -4.50
C THR A 168 -17.48 7.82 -3.27
N ILE A 169 -18.18 7.06 -2.40
CA ILE A 169 -17.58 6.35 -1.27
C ILE A 169 -16.42 5.45 -1.73
N GLN A 170 -16.55 4.87 -2.90
CA GLN A 170 -15.54 4.04 -3.51
C GLN A 170 -14.24 4.80 -3.81
N ASN A 171 -14.34 5.94 -4.49
CA ASN A 171 -13.17 6.78 -4.79
C ASN A 171 -12.58 7.39 -3.50
N GLN A 172 -13.39 7.56 -2.47
CA GLN A 172 -12.96 7.91 -1.13
C GLN A 172 -12.08 6.82 -0.51
N ASN A 173 -12.44 5.54 -0.68
CA ASN A 173 -11.59 4.43 -0.25
C ASN A 173 -10.22 4.44 -0.93
N LEU A 174 -10.15 4.84 -2.21
CA LEU A 174 -8.87 4.99 -2.91
C LEU A 174 -7.98 6.06 -2.26
N ILE A 175 -8.55 7.22 -1.92
CA ILE A 175 -7.81 8.28 -1.21
C ILE A 175 -7.33 7.80 0.16
N PHE A 176 -8.21 7.17 0.94
CA PHE A 176 -7.82 6.65 2.25
C PHE A 176 -6.71 5.60 2.12
N GLY A 177 -6.83 4.67 1.16
CA GLY A 177 -5.76 3.70 0.88
C GLY A 177 -4.42 4.39 0.62
N TYR A 178 -4.43 5.41 -0.24
CA TYR A 178 -3.24 6.20 -0.55
C TYR A 178 -2.69 6.96 0.67
N VAL A 179 -3.54 7.66 1.42
CA VAL A 179 -3.11 8.44 2.62
C VAL A 179 -2.47 7.52 3.65
N PHE A 180 -3.07 6.35 3.92
CA PHE A 180 -2.50 5.39 4.86
C PHE A 180 -1.17 4.80 4.37
N MET A 181 -1.00 4.57 3.07
CA MET A 181 0.28 4.15 2.50
C MET A 181 1.35 5.23 2.62
N CYS A 182 1.00 6.51 2.41
CA CYS A 182 1.92 7.63 2.65
C CYS A 182 2.34 7.72 4.11
N LEU A 183 1.39 7.64 5.04
CA LEU A 183 1.68 7.68 6.48
C LEU A 183 2.54 6.49 6.91
N SER A 184 2.28 5.29 6.38
CA SER A 184 3.12 4.12 6.60
C SER A 184 4.56 4.33 6.10
N ALA A 185 4.73 4.90 4.89
CA ALA A 185 6.06 5.21 4.36
C ALA A 185 6.81 6.24 5.23
N ILE A 186 6.11 7.28 5.72
CA ILE A 186 6.68 8.29 6.63
C ILE A 186 7.10 7.65 7.96
N THR A 187 6.22 6.85 8.57
CA THR A 187 6.55 6.18 9.84
C THR A 187 7.72 5.22 9.68
N LYS A 188 7.81 4.50 8.56
CA LYS A 188 8.96 3.63 8.27
C LYS A 188 10.25 4.42 8.07
N ALA A 189 10.19 5.57 7.43
CA ALA A 189 11.32 6.48 7.27
C ALA A 189 11.81 6.99 8.64
N ILE A 190 10.91 7.40 9.51
CA ILE A 190 11.23 7.84 10.88
C ILE A 190 11.85 6.71 11.69
N GLU A 191 11.33 5.49 11.57
CA GLU A 191 11.88 4.29 12.22
C GLU A 191 13.34 4.05 11.84
N ILE A 192 13.67 4.13 10.54
CA ILE A 192 15.03 3.94 10.04
C ILE A 192 16.01 5.00 10.59
N ILE A 193 15.55 6.22 10.82
CA ILE A 193 16.42 7.35 11.19
C ILE A 193 16.65 7.46 12.70
N TYR A 194 15.61 7.24 13.49
CA TYR A 194 15.62 7.61 14.91
C TYR A 194 15.63 6.43 15.87
N PHE A 195 15.37 5.20 15.42
CA PHE A 195 15.15 4.10 16.32
C PHE A 195 15.93 2.85 15.91
N ASP A 196 17.07 2.64 16.55
CA ASP A 196 17.87 1.39 16.45
C ASP A 196 17.17 0.17 17.06
N ASN A 197 16.05 0.34 17.77
CA ASN A 197 15.35 -0.72 18.48
C ASN A 197 13.84 -0.68 18.26
N ASN A 198 13.29 -1.83 17.91
CA ASN A 198 11.94 -2.17 17.46
C ASN A 198 10.76 -1.80 18.40
N TYR A 199 10.96 -1.09 19.51
CA TYR A 199 9.98 -1.04 20.61
C TYR A 199 8.76 -0.13 20.41
N TYR A 200 8.67 0.71 19.38
CA TYR A 200 7.62 1.73 19.35
C TYR A 200 6.81 1.86 18.05
N PHE A 201 7.03 1.06 17.02
CA PHE A 201 6.37 1.31 15.73
C PHE A 201 5.31 0.27 15.30
N PHE A 202 4.33 0.03 16.17
CA PHE A 202 3.09 -0.65 15.73
C PHE A 202 2.26 0.21 14.75
N TRP A 203 2.54 1.51 14.63
CA TRP A 203 1.85 2.41 13.71
C TRP A 203 2.12 2.07 12.24
N ASN A 204 3.37 1.76 11.88
CA ASN A 204 3.71 1.42 10.51
C ASN A 204 2.90 0.21 9.99
N PRO A 205 2.91 -0.97 10.62
CA PRO A 205 2.12 -2.11 10.15
C PRO A 205 0.61 -1.84 10.19
N LEU A 206 0.12 -1.07 11.15
CA LEU A 206 -1.29 -0.67 11.20
C LEU A 206 -1.68 0.21 10.01
N LEU A 207 -0.89 1.25 9.72
CA LEU A 207 -1.14 2.15 8.60
C LEU A 207 -1.00 1.43 7.26
N TYR A 208 0.00 0.57 7.12
CA TYR A 208 0.19 -0.29 5.96
C TYR A 208 -1.01 -1.21 5.72
N ALA A 209 -1.47 -1.90 6.76
CA ALA A 209 -2.64 -2.76 6.68
C ALA A 209 -3.92 -1.97 6.34
N LEU A 210 -4.15 -0.82 6.96
CA LEU A 210 -5.26 0.06 6.59
C LEU A 210 -5.19 0.47 5.12
N GLY A 211 -4.01 0.84 4.61
CA GLY A 211 -3.80 1.20 3.22
C GLY A 211 -4.22 0.08 2.26
N HIS A 212 -3.73 -1.14 2.48
CA HIS A 212 -4.08 -2.31 1.69
C HIS A 212 -5.56 -2.70 1.81
N TYR A 213 -6.16 -2.56 2.99
CA TYR A 213 -7.58 -2.83 3.18
C TYR A 213 -8.46 -1.86 2.40
N TYR A 214 -8.15 -0.55 2.39
CA TYR A 214 -8.89 0.43 1.61
C TYR A 214 -8.70 0.24 0.10
N PHE A 215 -7.52 -0.15 -0.37
CA PHE A 215 -7.33 -0.58 -1.76
C PHE A 215 -8.14 -1.83 -2.09
N TYR A 216 -8.22 -2.81 -1.18
CA TYR A 216 -9.11 -3.97 -1.35
C TYR A 216 -10.57 -3.53 -1.53
N LEU A 217 -11.07 -2.63 -0.69
CA LEU A 217 -12.43 -2.11 -0.83
C LEU A 217 -12.64 -1.42 -2.18
N TYR A 218 -11.68 -0.60 -2.63
CA TYR A 218 -11.73 0.08 -3.90
C TYR A 218 -11.75 -0.89 -5.09
N PHE A 219 -10.76 -1.77 -5.20
CA PHE A 219 -10.60 -2.64 -6.36
C PHE A 219 -11.65 -3.76 -6.45
N THR A 220 -12.19 -4.22 -5.32
CA THR A 220 -13.26 -5.23 -5.32
C THR A 220 -14.64 -4.66 -5.62
N TYR A 221 -14.85 -3.36 -5.43
CA TYR A 221 -16.11 -2.71 -5.81
C TYR A 221 -16.13 -2.34 -7.30
N LEU A 222 -15.00 -1.91 -7.87
CA LEU A 222 -14.89 -1.55 -9.30
C LEU A 222 -15.32 -2.68 -10.25
N SER A 223 -15.05 -3.91 -9.84
CA SER A 223 -15.41 -5.09 -10.60
C SER A 223 -16.91 -5.24 -10.77
N LYS A 224 -17.72 -4.85 -9.78
CA LYS A 224 -19.17 -4.93 -9.86
C LYS A 224 -19.78 -4.01 -10.93
N GLN A 225 -19.22 -2.80 -11.10
CA GLN A 225 -19.75 -1.83 -12.08
C GLN A 225 -19.47 -2.22 -13.54
N ASN A 226 -18.38 -2.95 -13.81
CA ASN A 226 -18.03 -3.34 -15.18
C ASN A 226 -18.90 -4.47 -15.74
N HIS A 227 -19.75 -5.11 -14.93
CA HIS A 227 -20.67 -6.18 -15.33
C HIS A 227 -22.13 -5.73 -15.43
N GLU A 228 -22.44 -4.49 -15.03
CA GLU A 228 -23.79 -3.91 -15.14
C GLU A 228 -23.96 -3.01 -16.38
N ILE A 229 -22.95 -2.95 -17.25
CA ILE A 229 -22.94 -2.30 -18.56
C ILE A 229 -22.82 -3.36 -19.66
#